data_3819819ef89a10222915c3fb883e9db3
#
_entry.id   3819819ef89a10222915c3fb883e9db3
#
_cell.length_a   1.000
_cell.length_b   1.000
_cell.length_c   1.000
_cell.angle_alpha   90.00
_cell.angle_beta   90.00
_cell.angle_gamma   90.00
#
_symmetry.space_group_name_H-M   'P 1'
#
loop_
_entity.id
_entity.type
_entity.pdbx_description
1 polymer ?
#
loop_
_entity_poly.entity_id
_entity_poly.type
_entity_poly.pdbx_seq_one_letter_code
_entity_poly.pdbx_strand_id
1 'polypeptide(L)'
;NAWTGTMDQEVYALMKAATADDAVKVIVLTGAGRGFCAGADMDNLLAIQAAAKGGDGNNSIAKGDDDRRLDPSVPAAFGGRYSYFASVPKPVIAAINGATAGMGMAIALFCDLRLWSSAGRMSTIFAKRGLIAEWGLTWTLNQLCGPAAAADLLFSARFVGAEEGLR
;
A
#
# COMPACT_ATOMS: atom_id res chain seq x y z
N ASN A 1 11.73 -5.19 4.50
CA ASN A 1 10.51 -5.46 3.72
C ASN A 1 10.30 -4.38 2.64
N ALA A 2 11.17 -4.36 1.61
CA ALA A 2 10.89 -3.64 0.39
C ALA A 2 9.91 -4.45 -0.47
N TRP A 3 8.97 -3.77 -1.13
CA TRP A 3 7.96 -4.44 -1.93
C TRP A 3 8.50 -4.76 -3.33
N THR A 4 8.73 -6.03 -3.57
CA THR A 4 9.19 -6.57 -4.86
C THR A 4 8.02 -7.08 -5.71
N GLY A 5 8.27 -7.35 -6.99
CA GLY A 5 7.28 -7.99 -7.86
C GLY A 5 6.88 -9.40 -7.39
N THR A 6 7.82 -10.16 -6.83
CA THR A 6 7.55 -11.48 -6.25
C THR A 6 6.65 -11.37 -5.04
N MET A 7 6.97 -10.45 -4.10
CA MET A 7 6.14 -10.21 -2.92
C MET A 7 4.71 -9.81 -3.29
N ASP A 8 4.55 -8.97 -4.33
CA ASP A 8 3.24 -8.56 -4.84
C ASP A 8 2.38 -9.76 -5.29
N GLN A 9 2.99 -10.68 -6.03
CA GLN A 9 2.31 -11.89 -6.51
C GLN A 9 1.97 -12.84 -5.37
N GLU A 10 2.91 -13.05 -4.44
CA GLU A 10 2.72 -13.93 -3.28
C GLU A 10 1.63 -13.40 -2.35
N VAL A 11 1.65 -12.11 -2.02
CA VAL A 11 0.62 -11.50 -1.16
C VAL A 11 -0.74 -11.60 -1.82
N TYR A 12 -0.86 -11.30 -3.12
CA TYR A 12 -2.13 -11.44 -3.82
C TYR A 12 -2.65 -12.90 -3.80
N ALA A 13 -1.78 -13.87 -4.05
CA ALA A 13 -2.15 -15.29 -4.00
C ALA A 13 -2.62 -15.71 -2.60
N LEU A 14 -1.93 -15.27 -1.55
CA LEU A 14 -2.31 -15.53 -0.16
C LEU A 14 -3.63 -14.87 0.22
N MET A 15 -3.85 -13.62 -0.18
CA MET A 15 -5.11 -12.92 0.04
C MET A 15 -6.28 -13.64 -0.63
N LYS A 16 -6.08 -14.10 -1.87
CA LYS A 16 -7.06 -14.89 -2.60
C LYS A 16 -7.37 -16.21 -1.92
N ALA A 17 -6.34 -16.94 -1.49
CA ALA A 17 -6.51 -18.21 -0.77
C ALA A 17 -7.23 -18.01 0.56
N ALA A 18 -6.83 -17.00 1.36
CA ALA A 18 -7.48 -16.68 2.62
C ALA A 18 -8.94 -16.23 2.45
N THR A 19 -9.24 -15.55 1.34
CA THR A 19 -10.61 -15.15 1.01
C THR A 19 -11.49 -16.36 0.71
N ALA A 20 -10.97 -17.35 0.00
CA ALA A 20 -11.70 -18.55 -0.40
C ALA A 20 -11.88 -19.57 0.73
N ASP A 21 -11.07 -19.51 1.80
CA ASP A 21 -11.11 -20.44 2.91
C ASP A 21 -12.15 -20.02 3.97
N ASP A 22 -13.26 -20.71 4.10
CA ASP A 22 -14.31 -20.42 5.08
C ASP A 22 -13.86 -20.52 6.54
N ALA A 23 -12.75 -21.19 6.85
CA ALA A 23 -12.18 -21.25 8.18
C ALA A 23 -11.49 -19.92 8.56
N VAL A 24 -11.00 -19.17 7.60
CA VAL A 24 -10.40 -17.85 7.81
C VAL A 24 -11.50 -16.81 8.02
N LYS A 25 -11.52 -16.18 9.19
CA LYS A 25 -12.52 -15.14 9.55
C LYS A 25 -11.94 -13.73 9.50
N VAL A 26 -10.64 -13.59 9.64
CA VAL A 26 -9.92 -12.30 9.61
C VAL A 26 -8.53 -12.52 9.04
N ILE A 27 -8.01 -11.52 8.33
CA ILE A 27 -6.66 -11.54 7.78
C ILE A 27 -5.83 -10.50 8.52
N VAL A 28 -4.65 -10.88 8.99
CA VAL A 28 -3.70 -9.96 9.62
C VAL A 28 -2.47 -9.84 8.75
N LEU A 29 -2.19 -8.62 8.29
CA LEU A 29 -1.00 -8.29 7.52
C LEU A 29 0.03 -7.62 8.43
N THR A 30 1.25 -8.16 8.48
CA THR A 30 2.34 -7.59 9.29
C THR A 30 3.68 -7.73 8.59
N GLY A 31 4.67 -6.96 9.02
CA GLY A 31 6.03 -7.04 8.47
C GLY A 31 6.94 -7.97 9.29
N ALA A 32 7.76 -8.75 8.62
CA ALA A 32 8.81 -9.52 9.28
C ALA A 32 9.91 -8.59 9.83
N GLY A 33 10.40 -8.86 11.03
CA GLY A 33 11.48 -8.11 11.67
C GLY A 33 11.06 -6.72 12.16
N ARG A 34 11.90 -5.68 11.95
CA ARG A 34 11.76 -4.37 12.59
C ARG A 34 10.83 -3.39 11.88
N GLY A 35 10.39 -3.68 10.67
CA GLY A 35 9.59 -2.74 9.87
C GLY A 35 8.40 -3.43 9.23
N PHE A 36 7.35 -2.66 8.99
CA PHE A 36 6.18 -3.15 8.25
C PHE A 36 6.50 -3.25 6.75
N CYS A 37 6.68 -2.13 6.07
CA CYS A 37 7.07 -2.09 4.66
C CYS A 37 7.72 -0.76 4.32
N ALA A 38 8.94 -0.81 3.79
CA ALA A 38 9.73 0.38 3.45
C ALA A 38 9.32 1.08 2.13
N GLY A 39 8.33 0.53 1.43
CA GLY A 39 7.91 0.98 0.11
C GLY A 39 8.47 0.11 -1.01
N ALA A 40 8.43 0.60 -2.25
CA ALA A 40 8.92 -0.12 -3.41
C ALA A 40 10.41 -0.44 -3.30
N ASP A 41 10.80 -1.58 -3.85
CA ASP A 41 12.19 -1.98 -3.96
C ASP A 41 12.97 -0.99 -4.84
N MET A 42 14.14 -0.55 -4.36
CA MET A 42 14.93 0.49 -5.04
C MET A 42 15.55 -0.01 -6.35
N ASP A 43 15.94 -1.27 -6.44
CA ASP A 43 16.51 -1.83 -7.65
C ASP A 43 15.45 -1.88 -8.77
N ASN A 44 14.22 -2.21 -8.41
CA ASN A 44 13.09 -2.14 -9.34
C ASN A 44 12.83 -0.70 -9.81
N LEU A 45 12.87 0.29 -8.91
CA LEU A 45 12.70 1.70 -9.28
C LEU A 45 13.82 2.19 -10.21
N LEU A 46 15.06 1.80 -9.96
CA LEU A 46 16.20 2.14 -10.82
C LEU A 46 16.08 1.48 -12.20
N ALA A 47 15.65 0.22 -12.26
CA ALA A 47 15.43 -0.47 -13.52
C ALA A 47 14.34 0.21 -14.37
N ILE A 48 13.23 0.63 -13.76
CA ILE A 48 12.15 1.39 -14.41
C ILE A 48 12.68 2.72 -14.94
N GLN A 49 13.46 3.44 -14.13
CA GLN A 49 14.04 4.72 -14.54
C GLN A 49 15.04 4.57 -15.69
N ALA A 50 15.83 3.51 -15.71
CA ALA A 50 16.76 3.20 -16.80
C ALA A 50 16.01 2.90 -18.10
N ALA A 51 14.96 2.10 -18.03
CA ALA A 51 14.10 1.77 -19.18
C ALA A 51 13.41 3.03 -19.75
N ALA A 52 12.93 3.93 -18.91
CA ALA A 52 12.32 5.18 -19.34
C ALA A 52 13.29 6.12 -20.07
N LYS A 53 14.58 6.12 -19.69
CA LYS A 53 15.62 6.89 -20.38
C LYS A 53 16.04 6.30 -21.72
N GLY A 54 15.82 5.01 -21.95
CA GLY A 54 16.14 4.30 -23.19
C GLY A 54 15.17 4.54 -24.35
N GLY A 55 14.13 5.35 -24.17
CA GLY A 55 13.23 5.78 -25.24
C GLY A 55 12.16 4.78 -25.65
N ASP A 56 12.15 3.56 -25.12
CA ASP A 56 11.03 2.64 -25.26
C ASP A 56 9.94 3.03 -24.29
N GLY A 57 9.08 3.97 -24.71
CA GLY A 57 7.94 4.49 -23.93
C GLY A 57 6.85 3.46 -23.60
N ASN A 58 7.20 2.18 -23.63
CA ASN A 58 6.36 1.10 -23.17
C ASN A 58 6.56 0.93 -21.64
N ASN A 59 5.99 1.88 -20.91
CA ASN A 59 6.03 1.89 -19.45
C ASN A 59 5.22 0.67 -18.94
N SER A 60 5.92 -0.44 -18.72
CA SER A 60 5.37 -1.73 -18.30
C SER A 60 4.71 -1.71 -16.91
N ILE A 61 4.66 -0.54 -16.26
CA ILE A 61 3.91 -0.34 -15.03
C ILE A 61 2.39 -0.34 -15.29
N ALA A 62 1.96 -0.08 -16.52
CA ALA A 62 0.56 0.12 -16.86
C ALA A 62 -0.08 -0.99 -17.71
N LYS A 63 0.63 -2.04 -18.07
CA LYS A 63 0.06 -3.16 -18.82
C LYS A 63 -0.02 -4.39 -17.95
N GLY A 64 -1.19 -4.62 -17.43
CA GLY A 64 -1.56 -5.83 -16.72
C GLY A 64 -2.48 -5.55 -15.55
N ASP A 65 -3.45 -4.69 -15.75
CA ASP A 65 -4.59 -4.63 -14.86
C ASP A 65 -5.54 -5.78 -15.19
N ASP A 66 -5.08 -7.00 -14.89
CA ASP A 66 -6.03 -8.04 -14.58
C ASP A 66 -6.82 -7.56 -13.36
N ASP A 67 -8.14 -7.56 -13.48
CA ASP A 67 -9.01 -7.19 -12.37
C ASP A 67 -8.71 -8.10 -11.16
N ARG A 68 -8.12 -7.51 -10.11
CA ARG A 68 -7.70 -8.22 -8.91
C ARG A 68 -8.75 -8.22 -7.80
N ARG A 69 -9.96 -7.72 -8.06
CA ARG A 69 -11.02 -7.75 -7.06
C ARG A 69 -11.28 -9.18 -6.56
N LEU A 70 -11.38 -9.31 -5.26
CA LEU A 70 -11.73 -10.58 -4.61
C LEU A 70 -13.25 -10.68 -4.35
N ASP A 71 -13.95 -9.56 -4.43
CA ASP A 71 -15.41 -9.46 -4.48
C ASP A 71 -15.82 -8.67 -5.73
N PRO A 72 -16.45 -9.32 -6.73
CA PRO A 72 -16.88 -8.65 -7.96
C PRO A 72 -17.98 -7.59 -7.77
N SER A 73 -18.67 -7.58 -6.63
CA SER A 73 -19.69 -6.57 -6.32
C SER A 73 -19.09 -5.20 -5.98
N VAL A 74 -17.82 -5.17 -5.60
CA VAL A 74 -17.07 -3.94 -5.33
C VAL A 74 -16.76 -3.23 -6.64
N PRO A 75 -16.84 -1.87 -6.70
CA PRO A 75 -16.57 -1.12 -7.93
C PRO A 75 -15.23 -1.46 -8.59
N ALA A 76 -15.19 -1.48 -9.92
CA ALA A 76 -14.00 -1.84 -10.70
C ALA A 76 -12.76 -0.96 -10.39
N ALA A 77 -12.95 0.26 -9.89
CA ALA A 77 -11.87 1.13 -9.43
C ALA A 77 -10.99 0.49 -8.35
N PHE A 78 -11.51 -0.49 -7.61
CA PHE A 78 -10.77 -1.26 -6.61
C PHE A 78 -10.14 -2.56 -7.16
N GLY A 79 -10.16 -2.76 -8.47
CA GLY A 79 -9.50 -3.89 -9.13
C GLY A 79 -8.01 -3.71 -9.37
N GLY A 80 -7.47 -2.53 -9.13
CA GLY A 80 -6.06 -2.24 -9.36
C GLY A 80 -5.11 -3.01 -8.42
N ARG A 81 -3.84 -3.00 -8.79
CA ARG A 81 -2.76 -3.82 -8.20
C ARG A 81 -2.67 -3.79 -6.67
N TYR A 82 -3.06 -2.69 -6.04
CA TYR A 82 -3.05 -2.55 -4.57
C TYR A 82 -4.42 -2.17 -4.01
N SER A 83 -5.27 -1.53 -4.79
CA SER A 83 -6.61 -1.17 -4.35
C SER A 83 -7.52 -2.39 -4.11
N TYR A 84 -7.15 -3.56 -4.60
CA TYR A 84 -7.89 -4.81 -4.38
C TYR A 84 -8.04 -5.17 -2.91
N PHE A 85 -7.17 -4.69 -2.02
CA PHE A 85 -7.34 -4.89 -0.57
C PHE A 85 -8.71 -4.41 -0.09
N ALA A 86 -9.24 -3.32 -0.65
CA ALA A 86 -10.58 -2.82 -0.34
C ALA A 86 -11.72 -3.72 -0.86
N SER A 87 -11.41 -4.71 -1.71
CA SER A 87 -12.38 -5.68 -2.23
C SER A 87 -12.34 -7.03 -1.51
N VAL A 88 -11.54 -7.17 -0.46
CA VAL A 88 -11.48 -8.40 0.34
C VAL A 88 -12.76 -8.49 1.19
N PRO A 89 -13.59 -9.55 1.04
CA PRO A 89 -14.85 -9.64 1.77
C PRO A 89 -14.71 -10.13 3.22
N LYS A 90 -13.50 -10.02 3.78
CA LYS A 90 -13.17 -10.38 5.17
C LYS A 90 -12.40 -9.23 5.80
N PRO A 91 -12.53 -8.98 7.11
CA PRO A 91 -11.75 -7.96 7.78
C PRO A 91 -10.24 -8.16 7.58
N VAL A 92 -9.55 -7.11 7.14
CA VAL A 92 -8.10 -7.08 6.99
C VAL A 92 -7.51 -6.10 8.00
N ILE A 93 -6.63 -6.58 8.85
CA ILE A 93 -5.97 -5.79 9.89
C ILE A 93 -4.51 -5.57 9.51
N ALA A 94 -4.09 -4.32 9.38
CA ALA A 94 -2.67 -3.98 9.30
C ALA A 94 -2.07 -3.91 10.71
N ALA A 95 -1.27 -4.89 11.08
CA ALA A 95 -0.47 -4.87 12.31
C ALA A 95 0.89 -4.22 12.01
N ILE A 96 0.95 -2.90 12.17
CA ILE A 96 2.08 -2.05 11.78
C ILE A 96 3.14 -2.11 12.87
N ASN A 97 4.06 -3.05 12.74
CA ASN A 97 5.10 -3.36 13.72
C ASN A 97 6.29 -2.37 13.71
N GLY A 98 6.37 -1.46 12.74
CA GLY A 98 7.49 -0.53 12.64
C GLY A 98 7.41 0.46 11.47
N ALA A 99 8.56 0.83 10.92
CA ALA A 99 8.64 1.80 9.84
C ALA A 99 7.82 1.38 8.61
N THR A 100 7.07 2.35 8.07
CA THR A 100 6.15 2.17 6.95
C THR A 100 6.28 3.38 6.01
N ALA A 101 6.51 3.16 4.72
CA ALA A 101 6.70 4.26 3.79
C ALA A 101 6.11 3.97 2.40
N GLY A 102 5.68 5.03 1.73
CA GLY A 102 5.21 4.98 0.35
C GLY A 102 4.14 3.92 0.13
N MET A 103 4.42 2.95 -0.72
CA MET A 103 3.50 1.83 -0.99
C MET A 103 3.11 1.04 0.26
N GLY A 104 4.04 0.87 1.23
CA GLY A 104 3.71 0.22 2.50
C GLY A 104 2.63 0.98 3.27
N MET A 105 2.67 2.33 3.23
CA MET A 105 1.61 3.15 3.79
C MET A 105 0.30 2.98 3.02
N ALA A 106 0.34 2.98 1.69
CA ALA A 106 -0.87 2.79 0.87
C ALA A 106 -1.58 1.47 1.22
N ILE A 107 -0.84 0.36 1.31
CA ILE A 107 -1.40 -0.94 1.67
C ILE A 107 -2.01 -0.90 3.08
N ALA A 108 -1.29 -0.34 4.06
CA ALA A 108 -1.81 -0.23 5.42
C ALA A 108 -3.10 0.59 5.52
N LEU A 109 -3.24 1.63 4.66
CA LEU A 109 -4.45 2.46 4.63
C LEU A 109 -5.62 1.81 3.89
N PHE A 110 -5.38 0.85 3.00
CA PHE A 110 -6.45 0.04 2.39
C PHE A 110 -6.97 -1.08 3.29
N CYS A 111 -6.26 -1.43 4.36
CA CYS A 111 -6.78 -2.36 5.35
C CYS A 111 -7.92 -1.72 6.16
N ASP A 112 -8.85 -2.54 6.70
CA ASP A 112 -9.99 -2.03 7.48
C ASP A 112 -9.55 -1.43 8.80
N LEU A 113 -8.64 -2.11 9.50
CA LEU A 113 -8.12 -1.68 10.81
C LEU A 113 -6.60 -1.58 10.78
N ARG A 114 -6.07 -0.67 11.58
CA ARG A 114 -4.63 -0.46 11.78
C ARG A 114 -4.30 -0.54 13.27
N LEU A 115 -3.53 -1.57 13.63
CA LEU A 115 -2.89 -1.68 14.94
C LEU A 115 -1.45 -1.21 14.78
N TRP A 116 -1.10 -0.12 15.42
CA TRP A 116 0.16 0.55 15.18
C TRP A 116 1.05 0.50 16.42
N SER A 117 2.24 -0.06 16.27
CA SER A 117 3.26 -0.07 17.31
C SER A 117 3.62 1.35 17.73
N SER A 118 3.71 1.62 19.04
CA SER A 118 4.12 2.93 19.55
C SER A 118 5.50 3.39 19.06
N ALA A 119 6.37 2.46 18.66
CA ALA A 119 7.66 2.74 18.03
C ALA A 119 7.57 2.91 16.51
N GLY A 120 6.41 2.64 15.92
CA GLY A 120 6.21 2.73 14.47
C GLY A 120 6.08 4.16 13.99
N ARG A 121 6.46 4.38 12.73
CA ARG A 121 6.29 5.67 12.05
C ARG A 121 5.96 5.46 10.59
N MET A 122 5.12 6.32 10.04
CA MET A 122 4.68 6.27 8.66
C MET A 122 5.07 7.56 7.92
N SER A 123 5.27 7.46 6.60
CA SER A 123 5.45 8.61 5.71
C SER A 123 4.95 8.28 4.32
N THR A 124 4.32 9.23 3.66
CA THR A 124 3.98 9.11 2.23
C THR A 124 5.23 9.02 1.37
N ILE A 125 6.31 9.69 1.77
CA ILE A 125 7.66 9.76 1.18
C ILE A 125 7.73 10.30 -0.26
N PHE A 126 6.68 10.28 -1.05
CA PHE A 126 6.68 10.58 -2.49
C PHE A 126 7.24 11.98 -2.80
N ALA A 127 6.77 13.03 -2.14
CA ALA A 127 7.23 14.41 -2.38
C ALA A 127 8.74 14.55 -2.15
N LYS A 128 9.32 13.87 -1.16
CA LYS A 128 10.78 13.84 -0.92
C LYS A 128 11.57 13.11 -2.01
N ARG A 129 10.89 12.35 -2.86
CA ARG A 129 11.49 11.63 -3.99
C ARG A 129 11.18 12.28 -5.33
N GLY A 130 10.51 13.44 -5.35
CA GLY A 130 10.08 14.12 -6.57
C GLY A 130 8.98 13.36 -7.32
N LEU A 131 8.21 12.53 -6.60
CA LEU A 131 7.11 11.73 -7.14
C LEU A 131 5.77 12.25 -6.66
N ILE A 132 4.73 12.09 -7.47
CA ILE A 132 3.35 12.26 -7.03
C ILE A 132 2.95 11.09 -6.13
N ALA A 133 1.98 11.31 -5.25
CA ALA A 133 1.45 10.23 -4.43
C ALA A 133 0.63 9.28 -5.29
N GLU A 134 1.01 8.02 -5.27
CA GLU A 134 0.43 6.93 -6.04
C GLU A 134 -0.37 5.97 -5.17
N TRP A 135 -0.84 4.90 -5.80
CA TRP A 135 -1.45 3.75 -5.11
C TRP A 135 -2.67 4.10 -4.27
N GLY A 136 -3.44 5.11 -4.69
CA GLY A 136 -4.65 5.52 -4.02
C GLY A 136 -4.45 6.32 -2.73
N LEU A 137 -3.21 6.69 -2.35
CA LEU A 137 -2.94 7.44 -1.13
C LEU A 137 -3.69 8.77 -1.05
N THR A 138 -3.85 9.47 -2.18
CA THR A 138 -4.59 10.73 -2.25
C THR A 138 -6.07 10.54 -1.88
N TRP A 139 -6.63 9.39 -2.22
CA TRP A 139 -8.02 9.07 -1.89
C TRP A 139 -8.13 8.56 -0.43
N THR A 140 -7.33 7.55 -0.04
CA THR A 140 -7.43 6.92 1.28
C THR A 140 -7.14 7.89 2.41
N LEU A 141 -6.13 8.76 2.29
CA LEU A 141 -5.84 9.78 3.31
C LEU A 141 -7.00 10.76 3.48
N ASN A 142 -7.57 11.25 2.39
CA ASN A 142 -8.75 12.12 2.48
C ASN A 142 -9.92 11.47 3.22
N GLN A 143 -10.16 10.18 2.98
CA GLN A 143 -11.25 9.46 3.65
C GLN A 143 -10.97 9.23 5.13
N LEU A 144 -9.71 9.03 5.51
CA LEU A 144 -9.34 8.66 6.87
C LEU A 144 -9.08 9.84 7.79
N CYS A 145 -8.43 10.91 7.30
CA CYS A 145 -8.03 12.04 8.14
C CYS A 145 -8.51 13.42 7.63
N GLY A 146 -9.29 13.44 6.56
CA GLY A 146 -9.80 14.66 5.95
C GLY A 146 -8.76 15.42 5.11
N PRO A 147 -9.22 16.42 4.31
CA PRO A 147 -8.38 17.03 3.28
C PRO A 147 -7.20 17.84 3.84
N ALA A 148 -7.35 18.49 4.97
CA ALA A 148 -6.28 19.31 5.54
C ALA A 148 -5.09 18.48 6.03
N ALA A 149 -5.34 17.42 6.82
CA ALA A 149 -4.30 16.51 7.27
C ALA A 149 -3.71 15.70 6.11
N ALA A 150 -4.55 15.25 5.17
CA ALA A 150 -4.09 14.57 3.96
C ALA A 150 -3.13 15.45 3.15
N ALA A 151 -3.46 16.73 2.92
CA ALA A 151 -2.61 17.68 2.21
C ALA A 151 -1.27 17.89 2.94
N ASP A 152 -1.29 18.09 4.25
CA ASP A 152 -0.06 18.21 5.04
C ASP A 152 0.85 16.98 4.85
N LEU A 153 0.31 15.78 5.01
CA LEU A 153 1.08 14.55 4.89
C LEU A 153 1.60 14.32 3.46
N LEU A 154 0.81 14.63 2.45
CA LEU A 154 1.17 14.44 1.05
C LEU A 154 2.24 15.44 0.60
N PHE A 155 2.15 16.71 1.01
CA PHE A 155 3.08 17.76 0.56
C PHE A 155 4.39 17.75 1.36
N SER A 156 4.30 17.58 2.68
CA SER A 156 5.50 17.57 3.54
C SER A 156 6.26 16.26 3.47
N ALA A 157 5.56 15.14 3.19
CA ALA A 157 6.08 13.77 3.32
C ALA A 157 6.82 13.56 4.65
N ARG A 158 6.37 14.23 5.72
CA ARG A 158 6.93 14.08 7.06
C ARG A 158 6.58 12.71 7.65
N PHE A 159 7.28 12.34 8.68
CA PHE A 159 6.93 11.16 9.45
C PHE A 159 5.80 11.47 10.43
N VAL A 160 4.87 10.54 10.55
CA VAL A 160 3.80 10.51 11.53
C VAL A 160 4.10 9.37 12.51
N GLY A 161 4.06 9.64 13.79
CA GLY A 161 4.16 8.63 14.84
C GLY A 161 2.80 8.07 15.21
N ALA A 162 2.79 6.98 15.99
CA ALA A 162 1.57 6.29 16.38
C ALA A 162 0.61 7.18 17.20
N GLU A 163 1.13 8.06 18.06
CA GLU A 163 0.31 8.98 18.87
C GLU A 163 -0.49 9.95 17.99
N GLU A 164 0.14 10.52 16.96
CA GLU A 164 -0.54 11.40 16.00
C GLU A 164 -1.53 10.61 15.14
N GLY A 165 -1.14 9.40 14.70
CA GLY A 165 -1.99 8.56 13.88
C GLY A 165 -3.24 8.01 14.60
N LEU A 166 -3.32 8.15 15.93
CA LEU A 166 -4.48 7.77 16.73
C LEU A 166 -5.56 8.88 16.73
N ARG A 167 -5.21 10.13 16.42
CA ARG A 167 -6.11 11.30 16.42
C ARG A 167 -6.87 11.44 15.11
#